data_67fa7dd5fb8f540f49d91171b86f725f
#
_entry.id   67fa7dd5fb8f540f49d91171b86f725f
#
_cell.length_a   1.000
_cell.length_b   1.000
_cell.length_c   1.000
_cell.angle_alpha   90.00
_cell.angle_beta   90.00
_cell.angle_gamma   90.00
#
_symmetry.space_group_name_H-M   'P 1'
#
loop_
_entity.id
_entity.type
_entity.pdbx_description
1 polymer ?
#
loop_
_entity_poly.entity_id
_entity_poly.type
_entity_poly.pdbx_seq_one_letter_code
_entity_poly.pdbx_strand_id
1 'polypeptide(L)'
;LLVGLASVFMSCSDVEEVSALYPEYEEVKELSIVDKNATSETKALYSNLWAIQSKGFMFGHHDDLWYGRKWYNEEGRSDTHDVCGDYPAVFSFDVAEIMDDRYQNPENEIRKRVALEAYERGEVLIACAHLNNPLTGGDSWDNSSNEVVKEILKEGSPTHLKFKTWLD
;
A
#
# COMPACT_ATOMS: atom_id res chain seq x y z
N LEU A 1 24.22 -37.16 2.66
CA LEU A 1 22.86 -37.18 3.21
C LEU A 1 22.12 -36.02 2.57
N LEU A 2 21.32 -36.29 1.52
CA LEU A 2 20.40 -35.32 0.95
C LEU A 2 19.19 -35.20 1.88
N VAL A 3 19.05 -34.04 2.53
CA VAL A 3 17.80 -33.69 3.19
C VAL A 3 16.93 -33.01 2.14
N GLY A 4 15.92 -33.74 1.66
CA GLY A 4 14.93 -33.19 0.75
C GLY A 4 14.06 -32.16 1.47
N LEU A 5 14.07 -30.91 1.01
CA LEU A 5 13.07 -29.93 1.36
C LEU A 5 11.74 -30.41 0.75
N ALA A 6 10.85 -30.93 1.59
CA ALA A 6 9.47 -31.13 1.22
C ALA A 6 8.79 -29.75 1.30
N SER A 7 8.68 -29.07 0.17
CA SER A 7 7.75 -27.96 0.01
C SER A 7 6.34 -28.54 0.19
N VAL A 8 5.72 -28.25 1.31
CA VAL A 8 4.28 -28.49 1.51
C VAL A 8 3.58 -27.45 0.63
N PHE A 9 3.38 -27.80 -0.63
CA PHE A 9 2.30 -27.22 -1.39
C PHE A 9 1.02 -27.66 -0.69
N MET A 10 0.39 -26.77 0.08
CA MET A 10 -1.04 -26.90 0.29
C MET A 10 -1.67 -26.78 -1.10
N SER A 11 -1.82 -27.93 -1.74
CA SER A 11 -2.69 -28.07 -2.86
C SER A 11 -4.08 -27.67 -2.38
N CYS A 12 -4.54 -26.47 -2.77
CA CYS A 12 -5.96 -26.29 -2.91
C CYS A 12 -6.38 -27.36 -3.93
N SER A 13 -6.85 -28.49 -3.44
CA SER A 13 -7.59 -29.44 -4.24
C SER A 13 -8.79 -28.66 -4.78
N ASP A 14 -8.94 -28.69 -6.08
CA ASP A 14 -10.04 -28.13 -6.86
C ASP A 14 -9.84 -26.67 -7.32
N VAL A 15 -8.82 -26.50 -8.18
CA VAL A 15 -8.65 -25.30 -9.01
C VAL A 15 -9.93 -25.04 -9.85
N GLU A 16 -10.69 -26.07 -10.19
CA GLU A 16 -11.96 -25.94 -10.91
C GLU A 16 -13.08 -25.30 -10.08
N GLU A 17 -13.13 -25.55 -8.77
CA GLU A 17 -14.15 -24.97 -7.88
C GLU A 17 -13.85 -23.49 -7.56
N VAL A 18 -12.58 -23.11 -7.51
CA VAL A 18 -12.15 -21.71 -7.32
C VAL A 18 -12.41 -20.88 -8.58
N SER A 19 -12.23 -21.45 -9.78
CA SER A 19 -12.51 -20.74 -11.03
C SER A 19 -14.01 -20.44 -11.24
N ALA A 20 -14.90 -21.22 -10.64
CA ALA A 20 -16.34 -20.98 -10.68
C ALA A 20 -16.79 -19.80 -9.78
N LEU A 21 -15.98 -19.40 -8.80
CA LEU A 21 -16.26 -18.28 -7.91
C LEU A 21 -15.83 -16.92 -8.48
N TYR A 22 -14.99 -16.92 -9.50
CA TYR A 22 -14.53 -15.71 -10.15
C TYR A 22 -15.01 -15.71 -11.60
N PRO A 23 -15.74 -14.68 -12.06
CA PRO A 23 -16.09 -14.55 -13.46
C PRO A 23 -14.80 -14.59 -14.29
N GLU A 24 -14.84 -15.31 -15.44
CA GLU A 24 -13.78 -15.18 -16.43
C GLU A 24 -13.66 -13.69 -16.79
N TYR A 25 -12.57 -13.06 -16.37
CA TYR A 25 -12.28 -11.70 -16.80
C TYR A 25 -11.87 -11.78 -18.27
N GLU A 26 -12.61 -11.09 -19.12
CA GLU A 26 -12.18 -10.85 -20.50
C GLU A 26 -10.79 -10.23 -20.44
N GLU A 27 -9.87 -10.75 -21.23
CA GLU A 27 -8.54 -10.20 -21.36
C GLU A 27 -8.66 -8.73 -21.77
N VAL A 28 -8.23 -7.80 -20.91
CA VAL A 28 -8.31 -6.37 -21.19
C VAL A 28 -7.37 -6.09 -22.36
N LYS A 29 -7.94 -5.95 -23.56
CA LYS A 29 -7.19 -5.78 -24.81
C LYS A 29 -6.40 -4.48 -24.89
N GLU A 30 -6.82 -3.47 -24.13
CA GLU A 30 -6.15 -2.18 -24.06
C GLU A 30 -6.27 -1.62 -22.64
N LEU A 31 -5.13 -1.53 -21.93
CA LEU A 31 -5.05 -0.94 -20.60
C LEU A 31 -4.93 0.58 -20.73
N SER A 32 -5.95 1.29 -20.25
CA SER A 32 -5.93 2.74 -20.16
C SER A 32 -5.48 3.18 -18.79
N ILE A 33 -4.33 3.84 -18.71
CA ILE A 33 -3.84 4.49 -17.50
C ILE A 33 -4.22 5.96 -17.50
N VAL A 34 -4.69 6.48 -16.36
CA VAL A 34 -5.17 7.86 -16.22
C VAL A 34 -4.04 8.88 -16.42
N ASP A 35 -2.88 8.60 -15.83
CA ASP A 35 -1.70 9.45 -15.99
C ASP A 35 -1.07 9.25 -17.38
N LYS A 36 -1.23 10.23 -18.24
CA LYS A 36 -0.67 10.22 -19.60
C LYS A 36 0.86 10.31 -19.60
N ASN A 37 1.46 10.81 -18.53
CA ASN A 37 2.90 10.93 -18.35
C ASN A 37 3.52 9.77 -17.58
N ALA A 38 2.74 8.75 -17.27
CA ALA A 38 3.23 7.56 -16.56
C ALA A 38 4.47 6.97 -17.25
N THR A 39 5.47 6.63 -16.42
CA THR A 39 6.70 6.01 -16.92
C THR A 39 6.45 4.60 -17.48
N SER A 40 7.44 4.04 -18.18
CA SER A 40 7.41 2.65 -18.66
C SER A 40 7.23 1.65 -17.51
N GLU A 41 7.89 1.91 -16.39
CA GLU A 41 7.84 1.08 -15.18
C GLU A 41 6.45 1.10 -14.55
N THR A 42 5.83 2.27 -14.44
CA THR A 42 4.45 2.41 -13.95
C THR A 42 3.46 1.68 -14.84
N LYS A 43 3.62 1.77 -16.16
CA LYS A 43 2.78 1.05 -17.13
C LYS A 43 2.97 -0.46 -17.02
N ALA A 44 4.21 -0.92 -16.85
CA ALA A 44 4.51 -2.33 -16.66
C ALA A 44 3.91 -2.87 -15.34
N LEU A 45 4.05 -2.14 -14.24
CA LEU A 45 3.41 -2.49 -12.97
C LEU A 45 1.89 -2.62 -13.10
N TYR A 46 1.25 -1.63 -13.74
CA TYR A 46 -0.20 -1.64 -13.96
C TYR A 46 -0.64 -2.86 -14.78
N SER A 47 0.07 -3.15 -15.88
CA SER A 47 -0.21 -4.33 -16.71
C SER A 47 -0.01 -5.65 -15.95
N ASN A 48 1.04 -5.74 -15.13
CA ASN A 48 1.32 -6.94 -14.34
C ASN A 48 0.25 -7.17 -13.25
N LEU A 49 -0.24 -6.10 -12.60
CA LEU A 49 -1.33 -6.20 -11.64
C LEU A 49 -2.61 -6.72 -12.29
N TRP A 50 -2.94 -6.28 -13.50
CA TRP A 50 -4.06 -6.82 -14.26
C TRP A 50 -3.86 -8.30 -14.63
N ALA A 51 -2.67 -8.68 -15.06
CA ALA A 51 -2.36 -10.06 -15.43
C ALA A 51 -2.44 -11.04 -14.25
N ILE A 52 -2.18 -10.58 -13.02
CA ILE A 52 -2.24 -11.40 -11.82
C ILE A 52 -3.69 -11.71 -11.42
N GLN A 53 -4.65 -10.84 -11.71
CA GLN A 53 -6.06 -11.00 -11.29
C GLN A 53 -6.66 -12.35 -11.70
N SER A 54 -6.32 -12.86 -12.89
CA SER A 54 -6.80 -14.15 -13.37
C SER A 54 -6.05 -15.36 -12.81
N LYS A 55 -4.96 -15.12 -12.03
CA LYS A 55 -4.07 -16.19 -11.55
C LYS A 55 -4.11 -16.38 -10.04
N GLY A 56 -4.58 -15.37 -9.31
CA GLY A 56 -4.58 -15.41 -7.85
C GLY A 56 -4.77 -14.04 -7.23
N PHE A 57 -4.31 -13.91 -5.99
CA PHE A 57 -4.33 -12.68 -5.23
C PHE A 57 -2.96 -12.42 -4.60
N MET A 58 -2.71 -11.16 -4.27
CA MET A 58 -1.52 -10.76 -3.53
C MET A 58 -1.92 -10.46 -2.07
N PHE A 59 -1.25 -11.10 -1.12
CA PHE A 59 -1.41 -10.77 0.28
C PHE A 59 -0.63 -9.49 0.59
N GLY A 60 -1.27 -8.56 1.29
CA GLY A 60 -0.64 -7.31 1.73
C GLY A 60 -0.78 -7.07 3.21
N HIS A 61 0.20 -6.37 3.80
CA HIS A 61 0.17 -5.96 5.19
C HIS A 61 0.62 -4.50 5.34
N HIS A 62 -0.11 -3.76 6.19
CA HIS A 62 0.19 -2.35 6.46
C HIS A 62 1.26 -2.24 7.53
N ASP A 63 2.28 -1.43 7.29
CA ASP A 63 3.41 -1.18 8.20
C ASP A 63 4.19 -2.42 8.68
N ASP A 64 4.05 -3.55 7.98
CA ASP A 64 4.58 -4.86 8.37
C ASP A 64 6.11 -4.90 8.60
N LEU A 65 6.86 -3.96 8.01
CA LEU A 65 8.32 -3.85 8.15
C LEU A 65 8.73 -2.77 9.15
N TRP A 66 7.78 -2.05 9.70
CA TRP A 66 8.04 -0.94 10.60
C TRP A 66 7.78 -1.32 12.05
N TYR A 67 6.60 -1.87 12.32
CA TYR A 67 6.21 -2.33 13.65
C TYR A 67 5.23 -3.50 13.58
N GLY A 68 5.19 -4.25 14.64
CA GLY A 68 4.27 -5.38 14.77
C GLY A 68 3.83 -5.57 16.21
N ARG A 69 3.26 -6.72 16.51
CA ARG A 69 2.58 -6.99 17.80
C ARG A 69 3.50 -6.94 18.99
N LYS A 70 4.64 -6.65 19.08
CA LYS A 70 5.51 -6.53 20.27
C LYS A 70 6.90 -6.05 19.88
N TRP A 71 7.01 -5.41 18.74
CA TRP A 71 8.28 -4.93 18.27
C TRP A 71 8.08 -3.62 17.50
N TYR A 72 9.13 -2.83 17.38
CA TYR A 72 9.15 -1.54 16.71
C TYR A 72 10.53 -1.33 16.12
N ASN A 73 10.59 -1.02 14.80
CA ASN A 73 11.79 -0.66 14.07
C ASN A 73 12.95 -1.66 14.23
N GLU A 74 12.66 -2.95 14.12
CA GLU A 74 13.65 -4.01 14.05
C GLU A 74 13.92 -4.36 12.58
N GLU A 75 15.16 -4.18 12.14
CA GLU A 75 15.57 -4.37 10.75
C GLU A 75 15.31 -5.81 10.27
N GLY A 76 14.68 -5.92 9.09
CA GLY A 76 14.35 -7.21 8.47
C GLY A 76 13.23 -7.99 9.16
N ARG A 77 12.60 -7.44 10.21
CA ARG A 77 11.51 -8.10 10.90
C ARG A 77 10.16 -7.80 10.23
N SER A 78 9.29 -8.79 10.25
CA SER A 78 7.93 -8.77 9.74
C SER A 78 7.09 -9.79 10.48
N ASP A 79 5.89 -9.40 10.97
CA ASP A 79 4.97 -10.36 11.57
C ASP A 79 4.49 -11.39 10.55
N THR A 80 4.37 -11.02 9.28
CA THR A 80 4.04 -11.94 8.19
C THR A 80 5.14 -12.96 7.99
N HIS A 81 6.39 -12.51 7.89
CA HIS A 81 7.53 -13.39 7.74
C HIS A 81 7.72 -14.33 8.94
N ASP A 82 7.50 -13.84 10.15
CA ASP A 82 7.60 -14.65 11.38
C ASP A 82 6.57 -15.80 11.40
N VAL A 83 5.43 -15.62 10.73
CA VAL A 83 4.35 -16.64 10.69
C VAL A 83 4.52 -17.63 9.54
N CYS A 84 4.82 -17.16 8.34
CA CYS A 84 4.79 -18.02 7.14
C CYS A 84 6.17 -18.20 6.48
N GLY A 85 7.21 -17.52 6.95
CA GLY A 85 8.57 -17.62 6.40
C GLY A 85 8.78 -16.82 5.11
N ASP A 86 7.82 -15.94 4.76
CA ASP A 86 7.91 -15.09 3.58
C ASP A 86 7.31 -13.70 3.86
N TYR A 87 7.76 -12.69 3.12
CA TYR A 87 7.25 -11.32 3.24
C TYR A 87 5.94 -11.14 2.46
N PRO A 88 5.11 -10.13 2.80
CA PRO A 88 3.91 -9.86 2.03
C PRO A 88 4.25 -9.43 0.61
N ALA A 89 3.43 -9.81 -0.36
CA ALA A 89 3.60 -9.39 -1.75
C ALA A 89 3.29 -7.91 -1.97
N VAL A 90 2.58 -7.29 -1.02
CA VAL A 90 2.19 -5.87 -1.03
C VAL A 90 2.53 -5.25 0.33
N PHE A 91 3.40 -4.27 0.33
CA PHE A 91 3.71 -3.48 1.51
C PHE A 91 2.99 -2.12 1.46
N SER A 92 2.15 -1.86 2.44
CA SER A 92 1.48 -0.56 2.60
C SER A 92 2.07 0.20 3.78
N PHE A 93 2.23 1.51 3.64
CA PHE A 93 2.76 2.37 4.69
C PHE A 93 2.13 3.76 4.67
N ASP A 94 2.07 4.41 5.83
CA ASP A 94 1.47 5.73 5.97
C ASP A 94 2.49 6.84 5.69
N VAL A 95 2.10 7.79 4.83
CA VAL A 95 2.91 8.95 4.45
C VAL A 95 2.35 10.28 4.97
N ALA A 96 1.26 10.26 5.75
CA ALA A 96 0.60 11.50 6.21
C ALA A 96 1.53 12.46 6.93
N GLU A 97 2.45 11.94 7.72
CA GLU A 97 3.39 12.76 8.49
C GLU A 97 4.50 13.38 7.64
N ILE A 98 4.73 12.87 6.43
CA ILE A 98 5.68 13.45 5.47
C ILE A 98 5.14 14.77 4.92
N MET A 99 3.82 14.93 4.87
CA MET A 99 3.13 16.09 4.27
C MET A 99 3.00 17.28 5.22
N ASP A 100 3.27 17.09 6.49
CA ASP A 100 3.24 18.16 7.49
C ASP A 100 4.67 18.52 7.90
N ASP A 101 5.17 19.68 7.48
CA ASP A 101 6.51 20.19 7.76
C ASP A 101 6.80 20.39 9.27
N ARG A 102 5.75 20.39 10.11
CA ARG A 102 5.89 20.34 11.58
C ARG A 102 6.52 19.04 12.06
N TYR A 103 6.41 18.00 11.24
CA TYR A 103 6.94 16.67 11.53
C TYR A 103 8.24 16.41 10.75
N GLN A 104 9.31 17.13 11.09
CA GLN A 104 10.65 16.59 10.83
C GLN A 104 10.86 15.36 11.72
N ASN A 105 10.11 14.34 11.42
CA ASN A 105 10.03 13.14 12.23
C ASN A 105 11.21 12.22 11.87
N PRO A 106 12.04 11.80 12.83
CA PRO A 106 13.06 10.78 12.59
C PRO A 106 12.47 9.48 12.03
N GLU A 107 11.18 9.24 12.20
CA GLU A 107 10.46 8.12 11.58
C GLU A 107 10.40 8.18 10.06
N ASN A 108 10.61 9.34 9.44
CA ASN A 108 10.69 9.44 7.98
C ASN A 108 11.87 8.65 7.41
N GLU A 109 12.98 8.56 8.14
CA GLU A 109 14.10 7.72 7.73
C GLU A 109 13.75 6.21 7.84
N ILE A 110 12.94 5.85 8.84
CA ILE A 110 12.42 4.48 8.97
C ILE A 110 11.50 4.17 7.78
N ARG A 111 10.53 5.04 7.47
CA ARG A 111 9.62 4.88 6.32
C ARG A 111 10.38 4.68 5.03
N LYS A 112 11.36 5.54 4.78
CA LYS A 112 12.21 5.45 3.60
C LYS A 112 12.96 4.12 3.54
N ARG A 113 13.56 3.70 4.64
CA ARG A 113 14.28 2.43 4.74
C ARG A 113 13.38 1.25 4.43
N VAL A 114 12.24 1.12 5.13
CA VAL A 114 11.32 -0.02 4.94
C VAL A 114 10.69 -0.04 3.55
N ALA A 115 10.41 1.13 2.96
CA ALA A 115 9.94 1.20 1.58
C ALA A 115 10.98 0.73 0.57
N LEU A 116 12.27 1.08 0.78
CA LEU A 116 13.35 0.62 -0.06
C LEU A 116 13.60 -0.89 0.11
N GLU A 117 13.57 -1.41 1.33
CA GLU A 117 13.68 -2.85 1.60
C GLU A 117 12.57 -3.66 0.92
N ALA A 118 11.32 -3.19 1.00
CA ALA A 118 10.19 -3.81 0.32
C ALA A 118 10.35 -3.75 -1.22
N TYR A 119 10.78 -2.60 -1.75
CA TYR A 119 11.03 -2.44 -3.18
C TYR A 119 12.13 -3.40 -3.68
N GLU A 120 13.22 -3.54 -2.94
CA GLU A 120 14.34 -4.43 -3.30
C GLU A 120 13.93 -5.91 -3.30
N ARG A 121 12.98 -6.30 -2.47
CA ARG A 121 12.38 -7.64 -2.49
C ARG A 121 11.36 -7.83 -3.63
N GLY A 122 10.95 -6.77 -4.31
CA GLY A 122 9.96 -6.81 -5.39
C GLY A 122 8.51 -6.73 -4.92
N GLU A 123 8.26 -6.27 -3.71
CA GLU A 123 6.93 -6.03 -3.19
C GLU A 123 6.26 -4.85 -3.92
N VAL A 124 4.94 -4.90 -4.07
CA VAL A 124 4.17 -3.75 -4.54
C VAL A 124 3.99 -2.77 -3.39
N LEU A 125 4.38 -1.53 -3.60
CA LEU A 125 4.28 -0.48 -2.59
C LEU A 125 2.95 0.26 -2.69
N ILE A 126 2.28 0.46 -1.55
CA ILE A 126 1.10 1.31 -1.42
C ILE A 126 1.40 2.38 -0.37
N ALA A 127 1.52 3.64 -0.81
CA ALA A 127 1.54 4.77 0.10
C ALA A 127 0.11 5.20 0.40
N CYS A 128 -0.27 5.20 1.66
CA CYS A 128 -1.54 5.77 2.11
C CYS A 128 -1.29 7.04 2.94
N ALA A 129 -2.29 7.87 3.09
CA ALA A 129 -2.18 9.09 3.88
C ALA A 129 -3.41 9.26 4.78
N HIS A 130 -3.22 9.14 6.08
CA HIS A 130 -4.22 9.51 7.08
C HIS A 130 -4.05 11.00 7.40
N LEU A 131 -4.49 11.86 6.49
CA LEU A 131 -4.32 13.30 6.63
C LEU A 131 -5.08 13.83 7.85
N ASN A 132 -4.48 14.80 8.51
CA ASN A 132 -5.17 15.58 9.54
C ASN A 132 -6.36 16.33 8.95
N ASN A 133 -7.31 16.72 9.80
CA ASN A 133 -8.47 17.48 9.36
C ASN A 133 -8.06 18.93 9.00
N PRO A 134 -8.10 19.33 7.71
CA PRO A 134 -7.61 20.66 7.29
C PRO A 134 -8.52 21.80 7.74
N LEU A 135 -9.80 21.53 8.05
CA LEU A 135 -10.76 22.53 8.48
C LEU A 135 -10.63 22.83 9.97
N THR A 136 -10.59 21.80 10.81
CA THR A 136 -10.60 21.93 12.27
C THR A 136 -9.18 22.00 12.86
N GLY A 137 -8.19 21.43 12.16
CA GLY A 137 -6.83 21.25 12.65
C GLY A 137 -6.66 20.05 13.58
N GLY A 138 -7.69 19.22 13.71
CA GLY A 138 -7.63 17.94 14.42
C GLY A 138 -6.87 16.88 13.64
N ASP A 139 -6.70 15.71 14.25
CA ASP A 139 -6.02 14.56 13.61
C ASP A 139 -6.92 13.86 12.57
N SER A 140 -6.44 12.77 11.99
CA SER A 140 -7.17 11.98 10.99
C SER A 140 -8.45 11.30 11.53
N TRP A 141 -8.61 11.21 12.84
CA TRP A 141 -9.80 10.67 13.50
C TRP A 141 -10.83 11.75 13.86
N ASP A 142 -10.49 13.03 13.64
CA ASP A 142 -11.38 14.14 13.95
C ASP A 142 -12.57 14.19 12.99
N ASN A 143 -13.71 13.79 13.50
CA ASN A 143 -15.01 13.80 12.83
C ASN A 143 -15.97 14.87 13.40
N SER A 144 -15.43 15.90 14.04
CA SER A 144 -16.23 16.97 14.68
C SER A 144 -17.00 17.86 13.70
N SER A 145 -16.66 17.80 12.40
CA SER A 145 -17.34 18.55 11.36
C SER A 145 -17.64 17.69 10.13
N ASN A 146 -18.86 17.81 9.60
CA ASN A 146 -19.28 17.23 8.32
C ASN A 146 -19.07 18.18 7.13
N GLU A 147 -18.55 19.38 7.34
CA GLU A 147 -18.30 20.40 6.30
C GLU A 147 -16.90 20.27 5.67
N VAL A 148 -16.05 19.39 6.16
CA VAL A 148 -14.63 19.29 5.74
C VAL A 148 -14.50 19.14 4.23
N VAL A 149 -15.18 18.16 3.63
CA VAL A 149 -15.10 17.91 2.18
C VAL A 149 -15.63 19.10 1.38
N LYS A 150 -16.72 19.72 1.82
CA LYS A 150 -17.28 20.90 1.17
C LYS A 150 -16.32 22.08 1.17
N GLU A 151 -15.63 22.33 2.29
CA GLU A 151 -14.66 23.41 2.40
C GLU A 151 -13.36 23.10 1.65
N ILE A 152 -12.94 21.83 1.54
CA ILE A 152 -11.84 21.40 0.67
C ILE A 152 -12.16 21.69 -0.80
N LEU A 153 -13.38 21.40 -1.25
CA LEU A 153 -13.83 21.59 -2.64
C LEU A 153 -14.12 23.05 -2.99
N LYS A 154 -14.22 23.93 -2.00
CA LYS A 154 -14.46 25.35 -2.21
C LYS A 154 -13.18 26.07 -2.56
N GLU A 155 -12.95 26.28 -3.85
CA GLU A 155 -11.76 26.89 -4.40
C GLU A 155 -11.42 28.22 -3.71
N GLY A 156 -10.16 28.36 -3.29
CA GLY A 156 -9.66 29.56 -2.60
C GLY A 156 -10.03 29.68 -1.13
N SER A 157 -10.80 28.73 -0.55
CA SER A 157 -11.04 28.73 0.90
C SER A 157 -9.73 28.44 1.65
N PRO A 158 -9.59 28.87 2.91
CA PRO A 158 -8.41 28.52 3.73
C PRO A 158 -8.19 27.01 3.83
N THR A 159 -9.27 26.23 3.93
CA THR A 159 -9.23 24.77 3.98
C THR A 159 -8.76 24.17 2.67
N HIS A 160 -9.25 24.67 1.53
CA HIS A 160 -8.80 24.28 0.20
C HIS A 160 -7.29 24.53 0.03
N LEU A 161 -6.85 25.73 0.34
CA LEU A 161 -5.43 26.11 0.20
C LEU A 161 -4.52 25.26 1.10
N LYS A 162 -4.94 25.02 2.33
CA LYS A 162 -4.19 24.15 3.25
C LYS A 162 -4.10 22.72 2.73
N PHE A 163 -5.23 22.15 2.28
CA PHE A 163 -5.26 20.80 1.72
C PHE A 163 -4.40 20.69 0.46
N LYS A 164 -4.47 21.71 -0.42
CA LYS A 164 -3.62 21.77 -1.62
C LYS A 164 -2.13 21.76 -1.26
N THR A 165 -1.70 22.54 -0.27
CA THR A 165 -0.30 22.57 0.19
C THR A 165 0.19 21.19 0.68
N TRP A 166 -0.71 20.34 1.18
CA TRP A 166 -0.36 18.98 1.58
C TRP A 166 -0.20 18.03 0.40
N LEU A 167 -0.81 18.35 -0.75
CA LEU A 167 -0.74 17.53 -1.97
C LEU A 167 0.41 17.94 -2.91
N ASP A 168 0.88 19.20 -2.82
CA ASP A 168 1.99 19.75 -3.61
C ASP A 168 3.35 19.37 -3.01
#